data_1b0572843c663bf8c0f0b76845210366
#
_entry.id   1b0572843c663bf8c0f0b76845210366
#
_cell.length_a   1.000
_cell.length_b   1.000
_cell.length_c   1.000
_cell.angle_alpha   90.00
_cell.angle_beta   90.00
_cell.angle_gamma   90.00
#
_symmetry.space_group_name_H-M   'P 1'
#
loop_
_entity.id
_entity.type
_entity.pdbx_description
1 polymer ?
#
loop_
_entity_poly.entity_id
_entity_poly.type
_entity_poly.pdbx_seq_one_letter_code
_entity_poly.pdbx_strand_id
1 'polypeptide(L)'
;TTEKSVVIGVGFAKLTAVPEEGAAPYDTASWYVYPVGTDGIPAEQHIGVSYYNPSDIFTLPPGRYQAVLTIGKGSVKAEFEVRVAETTEKSVVIGVGFAKLTAVPEEGAAPYDSASWYVYPVGTDGIPAEQHISVSYYNPSDIFTLPPGRYQAVLTIGKGSVKAEFEVRVAETTEKSVVIGVGFAKLTAVPEEGAAPYDSASWYVYPVGTDGIPAEQHISVSYYNPSDIFTLPPGRYQAALAIGKGSTKTEFEVRVAETTEKSVVIGVGFAKLTAVPEEGAEPYKKSCSWYIYPVGADGNLAERNIDVSY
;
A
#
# COMPACT_ATOMS: atom_id res chain seq x y z
N THR A 1 1.09 15.76 -66.12
CA THR A 1 1.42 15.33 -64.74
C THR A 1 2.49 16.24 -64.20
N THR A 2 2.17 17.04 -63.16
CA THR A 2 3.16 17.85 -62.48
C THR A 2 3.69 17.06 -61.32
N GLU A 3 4.94 16.59 -61.38
CA GLU A 3 5.65 15.99 -60.25
C GLU A 3 6.13 17.09 -59.31
N LYS A 4 5.81 17.00 -58.04
CA LYS A 4 6.26 17.93 -56.99
C LYS A 4 7.05 17.11 -55.97
N SER A 5 8.35 17.32 -55.88
CA SER A 5 9.21 16.78 -54.82
C SER A 5 9.02 17.59 -53.55
N VAL A 6 8.74 16.93 -52.45
CA VAL A 6 8.71 17.52 -51.11
C VAL A 6 9.95 17.01 -50.36
N VAL A 7 10.81 17.93 -49.97
CA VAL A 7 11.99 17.61 -49.14
C VAL A 7 11.58 17.76 -47.67
N ILE A 8 11.63 16.67 -46.96
CA ILE A 8 11.42 16.68 -45.51
C ILE A 8 12.82 16.60 -44.85
N GLY A 9 13.27 17.71 -44.28
CA GLY A 9 14.55 17.74 -43.54
C GLY A 9 14.37 17.22 -42.14
N VAL A 10 14.81 15.99 -41.87
CA VAL A 10 14.88 15.43 -40.54
C VAL A 10 16.28 14.91 -40.24
N GLY A 11 16.63 14.80 -38.97
CA GLY A 11 17.82 14.13 -38.49
C GLY A 11 17.44 13.14 -37.38
N PHE A 12 18.44 12.49 -36.84
CA PHE A 12 18.27 11.42 -35.85
C PHE A 12 19.05 11.77 -34.59
N ALA A 13 18.47 11.44 -33.43
CA ALA A 13 19.15 11.51 -32.15
C ALA A 13 19.07 10.13 -31.47
N LYS A 14 20.23 9.46 -31.35
CA LYS A 14 20.36 8.25 -30.57
C LYS A 14 20.79 8.62 -29.15
N LEU A 15 19.89 8.45 -28.19
CA LEU A 15 20.11 8.72 -26.77
C LEU A 15 20.31 7.41 -26.02
N THR A 16 21.31 7.34 -25.15
CA THR A 16 21.64 6.14 -24.37
C THR A 16 21.83 6.51 -22.90
N ALA A 17 21.10 5.84 -21.99
CA ALA A 17 21.18 6.02 -20.56
C ALA A 17 22.29 5.12 -19.96
N VAL A 18 23.26 5.72 -19.30
CA VAL A 18 24.41 5.02 -18.73
C VAL A 18 24.64 5.45 -17.27
N PRO A 19 25.14 4.54 -16.39
CA PRO A 19 25.49 4.89 -15.01
C PRO A 19 26.71 5.81 -14.92
N GLU A 20 27.65 5.64 -15.82
CA GLU A 20 28.87 6.45 -15.97
C GLU A 20 29.32 6.45 -17.42
N GLU A 21 30.23 7.34 -17.75
CA GLU A 21 30.73 7.48 -19.12
C GLU A 21 31.49 6.21 -19.58
N GLY A 22 31.07 5.64 -20.72
CA GLY A 22 31.63 4.41 -21.28
C GLY A 22 31.09 3.11 -20.67
N ALA A 23 30.21 3.17 -19.70
CA ALA A 23 29.57 1.98 -19.13
C ALA A 23 28.49 1.40 -20.05
N ALA A 24 28.10 0.15 -19.78
CA ALA A 24 26.93 -0.46 -20.41
C ALA A 24 25.66 0.31 -20.05
N PRO A 25 24.68 0.39 -20.98
CA PRO A 25 23.38 1.01 -20.68
C PRO A 25 22.66 0.31 -19.53
N TYR A 26 21.78 1.05 -18.84
CA TYR A 26 20.81 0.44 -17.94
C TYR A 26 19.86 -0.50 -18.69
N ASP A 27 19.17 -1.37 -17.97
CA ASP A 27 18.17 -2.28 -18.55
C ASP A 27 16.87 -1.56 -18.93
N THR A 28 16.57 -0.43 -18.29
CA THR A 28 15.35 0.35 -18.51
C THR A 28 15.57 1.83 -18.26
N ALA A 29 14.94 2.66 -19.10
CA ALA A 29 14.92 4.12 -18.93
C ALA A 29 13.72 4.71 -19.68
N SER A 30 13.30 5.91 -19.31
CA SER A 30 12.29 6.66 -20.04
C SER A 30 12.83 8.02 -20.45
N TRP A 31 12.47 8.44 -21.64
CA TRP A 31 12.95 9.65 -22.29
C TRP A 31 11.79 10.57 -22.66
N TYR A 32 11.99 11.85 -22.43
CA TYR A 32 11.11 12.91 -22.90
C TYR A 32 11.94 13.96 -23.62
N VAL A 33 11.65 14.25 -24.87
CA VAL A 33 12.42 15.18 -25.71
C VAL A 33 11.62 16.44 -25.96
N TYR A 34 12.20 17.58 -25.58
CA TYR A 34 11.58 18.90 -25.67
C TYR A 34 12.35 19.75 -26.68
N PRO A 35 11.71 20.43 -27.66
CA PRO A 35 12.37 21.41 -28.49
C PRO A 35 12.79 22.62 -27.64
N VAL A 36 13.97 23.18 -27.94
CA VAL A 36 14.50 24.37 -27.27
C VAL A 36 14.37 25.57 -28.20
N GLY A 37 13.69 26.61 -27.75
CA GLY A 37 13.48 27.85 -28.50
C GLY A 37 14.79 28.62 -28.70
N THR A 38 14.71 29.68 -29.52
CA THR A 38 15.85 30.58 -29.77
C THR A 38 16.28 31.38 -28.52
N ASP A 39 15.38 31.46 -27.52
CA ASP A 39 15.60 32.03 -26.20
C ASP A 39 16.34 31.06 -25.25
N GLY A 40 16.59 29.80 -25.67
CA GLY A 40 17.21 28.77 -24.87
C GLY A 40 16.25 28.10 -23.89
N ILE A 41 14.95 28.36 -23.98
CA ILE A 41 13.95 27.78 -23.09
C ILE A 41 13.33 26.54 -23.73
N PRO A 42 13.30 25.37 -23.03
CA PRO A 42 12.59 24.20 -23.51
C PRO A 42 11.08 24.45 -23.56
N ALA A 43 10.42 23.93 -24.60
CA ALA A 43 8.97 24.00 -24.72
C ALA A 43 8.28 23.25 -23.54
N GLU A 44 7.05 23.67 -23.22
CA GLU A 44 6.26 23.01 -22.17
C GLU A 44 5.84 21.57 -22.54
N GLN A 45 5.69 21.31 -23.86
CA GLN A 45 5.29 19.99 -24.37
C GLN A 45 6.46 19.28 -25.03
N HIS A 46 6.65 18.01 -24.69
CA HIS A 46 7.60 17.13 -25.37
C HIS A 46 7.08 16.77 -26.77
N ILE A 47 8.00 16.58 -27.73
CA ILE A 47 7.69 16.14 -29.10
C ILE A 47 8.12 14.71 -29.37
N GLY A 48 8.91 14.11 -28.46
CA GLY A 48 9.34 12.73 -28.51
C GLY A 48 9.27 12.12 -27.12
N VAL A 49 8.86 10.85 -27.05
CA VAL A 49 8.83 10.07 -25.82
C VAL A 49 9.19 8.63 -26.09
N SER A 50 9.92 8.03 -25.17
CA SER A 50 10.23 6.60 -25.18
C SER A 50 10.15 6.07 -23.76
N TYR A 51 9.49 4.94 -23.58
CA TYR A 51 9.31 4.31 -22.28
C TYR A 51 10.04 2.97 -22.22
N TYR A 52 10.69 2.73 -21.09
CA TYR A 52 11.36 1.47 -20.77
C TYR A 52 12.53 1.06 -21.70
N ASN A 53 13.00 2.00 -22.54
CA ASN A 53 14.12 1.79 -23.45
C ASN A 53 15.36 2.56 -22.97
N PRO A 54 16.44 1.89 -22.56
CA PRO A 54 17.64 2.57 -22.12
C PRO A 54 18.40 3.25 -23.29
N SER A 55 18.17 2.81 -24.54
CA SER A 55 18.72 3.42 -25.74
C SER A 55 17.65 3.50 -26.82
N ASP A 56 17.40 4.71 -27.35
CA ASP A 56 16.38 4.90 -28.40
C ASP A 56 16.82 5.94 -29.43
N ILE A 57 16.21 5.87 -30.63
CA ILE A 57 16.47 6.78 -31.74
C ILE A 57 15.23 7.63 -32.02
N PHE A 58 15.38 8.93 -31.87
CA PHE A 58 14.35 9.91 -32.17
C PHE A 58 14.59 10.52 -33.55
N THR A 59 13.56 10.50 -34.39
CA THR A 59 13.56 11.24 -35.69
C THR A 59 12.95 12.62 -35.46
N LEU A 60 13.75 13.65 -35.62
CA LEU A 60 13.39 15.01 -35.24
C LEU A 60 13.69 16.02 -36.36
N PRO A 61 12.94 17.14 -36.48
CA PRO A 61 13.37 18.28 -37.27
C PRO A 61 14.75 18.80 -36.81
N PRO A 62 15.52 19.48 -37.69
CA PRO A 62 16.77 20.09 -37.26
C PRO A 62 16.51 21.19 -36.24
N GLY A 63 17.33 21.21 -35.17
CA GLY A 63 17.17 22.15 -34.07
C GLY A 63 17.86 21.73 -32.77
N ARG A 64 17.69 22.55 -31.75
CA ARG A 64 18.18 22.28 -30.39
C ARG A 64 17.09 21.63 -29.57
N TYR A 65 17.48 20.66 -28.74
CA TYR A 65 16.58 19.87 -27.92
C TYR A 65 17.13 19.67 -26.51
N GLN A 66 16.24 19.49 -25.55
CA GLN A 66 16.54 19.00 -24.22
C GLN A 66 15.87 17.63 -24.02
N ALA A 67 16.65 16.61 -23.77
CA ALA A 67 16.16 15.33 -23.28
C ALA A 67 16.05 15.36 -21.76
N VAL A 68 14.97 14.84 -21.23
CA VAL A 68 14.81 14.48 -19.80
C VAL A 68 14.82 12.97 -19.75
N LEU A 69 15.86 12.43 -19.13
CA LEU A 69 16.01 11.01 -18.83
C LEU A 69 15.51 10.73 -17.43
N THR A 70 14.70 9.68 -17.26
CA THR A 70 14.22 9.23 -15.95
C THR A 70 14.43 7.72 -15.77
N ILE A 71 14.92 7.33 -14.61
CA ILE A 71 15.02 5.94 -14.17
C ILE A 71 14.54 5.89 -12.70
N GLY A 72 13.41 5.23 -12.44
CA GLY A 72 12.81 5.22 -11.12
C GLY A 72 12.52 6.62 -10.60
N LYS A 73 13.19 7.01 -9.51
CA LYS A 73 13.10 8.35 -8.91
C LYS A 73 14.25 9.29 -9.30
N GLY A 74 15.19 8.80 -10.12
CA GLY A 74 16.26 9.63 -10.68
C GLY A 74 15.81 10.34 -11.94
N SER A 75 16.29 11.56 -12.15
CA SER A 75 16.05 12.36 -13.34
C SER A 75 17.26 13.22 -13.67
N VAL A 76 17.57 13.32 -14.96
CA VAL A 76 18.64 14.19 -15.47
C VAL A 76 18.23 14.81 -16.80
N LYS A 77 18.75 16.01 -17.08
CA LYS A 77 18.52 16.74 -18.32
C LYS A 77 19.80 16.78 -19.15
N ALA A 78 19.65 16.63 -20.46
CA ALA A 78 20.78 16.71 -21.41
C ALA A 78 20.34 17.46 -22.66
N GLU A 79 21.15 18.43 -23.08
CA GLU A 79 20.92 19.18 -24.33
C GLU A 79 21.66 18.52 -25.49
N PHE A 80 21.08 18.58 -26.69
CA PHE A 80 21.68 18.11 -27.93
C PHE A 80 21.12 18.88 -29.14
N GLU A 81 21.82 18.79 -30.24
CA GLU A 81 21.44 19.39 -31.51
C GLU A 81 21.20 18.32 -32.56
N VAL A 82 20.14 18.48 -33.35
CA VAL A 82 19.86 17.59 -34.50
C VAL A 82 20.07 18.38 -35.78
N ARG A 83 20.81 17.77 -36.74
CA ARG A 83 21.09 18.30 -38.08
C ARG A 83 20.43 17.42 -39.14
N VAL A 84 20.11 18.03 -40.28
CA VAL A 84 19.45 17.30 -41.38
C VAL A 84 20.33 16.13 -41.86
N ALA A 85 19.70 14.96 -41.98
CA ALA A 85 20.29 13.71 -42.44
C ALA A 85 21.50 13.21 -41.60
N GLU A 86 21.76 13.77 -40.42
CA GLU A 86 22.81 13.31 -39.50
C GLU A 86 22.20 12.54 -38.32
N THR A 87 23.01 11.67 -37.72
CA THR A 87 22.69 11.02 -36.45
C THR A 87 23.54 11.64 -35.34
N THR A 88 22.92 12.28 -34.39
CA THR A 88 23.56 12.72 -33.13
C THR A 88 23.50 11.59 -32.14
N GLU A 89 24.63 11.05 -31.72
CA GLU A 89 24.73 10.06 -30.65
C GLU A 89 25.08 10.75 -29.33
N LYS A 90 24.33 10.46 -28.25
CA LYS A 90 24.60 11.01 -26.93
C LYS A 90 24.34 10.00 -25.83
N SER A 91 25.36 9.68 -25.07
CA SER A 91 25.24 9.00 -23.80
C SER A 91 24.90 10.02 -22.71
N VAL A 92 23.90 9.72 -21.93
CA VAL A 92 23.43 10.57 -20.82
C VAL A 92 23.65 9.83 -19.51
N VAL A 93 24.54 10.35 -18.70
CA VAL A 93 24.86 9.78 -17.39
C VAL A 93 23.77 10.12 -16.40
N ILE A 94 23.20 9.09 -15.78
CA ILE A 94 22.26 9.24 -14.67
C ILE A 94 22.69 8.34 -13.52
N GLY A 95 23.09 8.95 -12.41
CA GLY A 95 23.46 8.21 -11.21
C GLY A 95 22.21 7.74 -10.46
N VAL A 96 21.83 6.48 -10.64
CA VAL A 96 20.86 5.79 -9.79
C VAL A 96 21.42 4.45 -9.36
N GLY A 97 20.94 3.95 -8.24
CA GLY A 97 21.20 2.59 -7.76
C GLY A 97 19.90 1.92 -7.34
N PHE A 98 20.01 0.72 -6.83
CA PHE A 98 18.89 -0.15 -6.52
C PHE A 98 18.93 -0.55 -5.05
N ALA A 99 17.77 -0.59 -4.41
CA ALA A 99 17.62 -1.15 -3.08
C ALA A 99 16.54 -2.24 -3.11
N LYS A 100 16.96 -3.49 -2.92
CA LYS A 100 16.07 -4.62 -2.74
C LYS A 100 15.81 -4.80 -1.26
N LEU A 101 14.59 -4.49 -0.83
CA LEU A 101 14.15 -4.62 0.55
C LEU A 101 13.23 -5.84 0.69
N THR A 102 13.44 -6.65 1.72
CA THR A 102 12.67 -7.87 1.96
C THR A 102 12.19 -7.91 3.40
N ALA A 103 10.88 -8.07 3.62
CA ALA A 103 10.26 -8.18 4.94
C ALA A 103 10.28 -9.63 5.42
N VAL A 104 10.92 -9.89 6.56
CA VAL A 104 11.06 -11.23 7.13
C VAL A 104 10.66 -11.24 8.61
N PRO A 105 10.12 -12.38 9.13
CA PRO A 105 9.81 -12.51 10.55
C PRO A 105 11.05 -12.61 11.44
N GLU A 106 12.11 -13.20 10.91
CA GLU A 106 13.43 -13.34 11.55
C GLU A 106 14.51 -13.45 10.48
N GLU A 107 15.77 -13.29 10.88
CA GLU A 107 16.90 -13.33 9.94
C GLU A 107 17.03 -14.71 9.27
N GLY A 108 17.08 -14.72 7.94
CA GLY A 108 17.16 -15.95 7.12
C GLY A 108 15.84 -16.68 6.89
N ALA A 109 14.74 -16.20 7.46
CA ALA A 109 13.41 -16.77 7.21
C ALA A 109 12.85 -16.39 5.84
N ALA A 110 11.82 -17.14 5.41
CA ALA A 110 11.05 -16.78 4.22
C ALA A 110 10.33 -15.43 4.42
N PRO A 111 10.19 -14.62 3.36
CA PRO A 111 9.44 -13.38 3.42
C PRO A 111 7.98 -13.60 3.83
N TYR A 112 7.36 -12.57 4.43
CA TYR A 112 5.92 -12.52 4.60
C TYR A 112 5.18 -12.55 3.24
N ASP A 113 3.90 -12.88 3.25
CA ASP A 113 3.07 -12.87 2.03
C ASP A 113 2.73 -11.45 1.56
N SER A 114 2.72 -10.49 2.48
CA SER A 114 2.35 -9.10 2.18
C SER A 114 3.03 -8.13 3.14
N ALA A 115 3.52 -7.01 2.60
CA ALA A 115 4.10 -5.91 3.36
C ALA A 115 3.97 -4.59 2.58
N SER A 116 4.01 -3.47 3.28
CA SER A 116 4.05 -2.16 2.64
C SER A 116 5.30 -1.39 3.09
N TRP A 117 5.90 -0.70 2.14
CA TRP A 117 7.14 0.03 2.30
C TRP A 117 6.96 1.51 2.00
N TYR A 118 7.54 2.36 2.83
CA TYR A 118 7.66 3.79 2.60
C TYR A 118 9.13 4.15 2.71
N VAL A 119 9.72 4.72 1.66
CA VAL A 119 11.14 5.06 1.61
C VAL A 119 11.32 6.57 1.69
N TYR A 120 12.08 7.02 2.67
CA TYR A 120 12.35 8.43 2.95
C TYR A 120 13.82 8.74 2.72
N PRO A 121 14.18 9.81 1.97
CA PRO A 121 15.56 10.25 1.90
C PRO A 121 15.99 10.80 3.26
N VAL A 122 17.24 10.53 3.64
CA VAL A 122 17.85 11.03 4.88
C VAL A 122 18.81 12.15 4.55
N GLY A 123 18.58 13.33 5.15
CA GLY A 123 19.43 14.49 4.96
C GLY A 123 20.83 14.32 5.54
N THR A 124 21.72 15.30 5.28
CA THR A 124 23.09 15.33 5.82
C THR A 124 23.12 15.47 7.34
N ASP A 125 22.03 15.97 7.93
CA ASP A 125 21.79 16.07 9.37
C ASP A 125 21.36 14.73 10.00
N GLY A 126 21.15 13.69 9.19
CA GLY A 126 20.67 12.38 9.63
C GLY A 126 19.17 12.31 9.86
N ILE A 127 18.42 13.35 9.50
CA ILE A 127 16.97 13.40 9.68
C ILE A 127 16.27 12.92 8.40
N PRO A 128 15.33 11.94 8.49
CA PRO A 128 14.50 11.57 7.36
C PRO A 128 13.58 12.71 6.94
N ALA A 129 13.39 12.88 5.63
CA ALA A 129 12.45 13.84 5.08
C ALA A 129 11.01 13.57 5.57
N GLU A 130 10.17 14.60 5.62
CA GLU A 130 8.75 14.47 5.99
C GLU A 130 7.94 13.66 4.95
N GLN A 131 8.35 13.74 3.67
CA GLN A 131 7.67 13.04 2.58
C GLN A 131 8.51 11.87 2.07
N HIS A 132 7.86 10.73 1.87
CA HIS A 132 8.50 9.58 1.24
C HIS A 132 8.77 9.87 -0.25
N ILE A 133 9.90 9.39 -0.75
CA ILE A 133 10.27 9.47 -2.17
C ILE A 133 9.70 8.30 -2.97
N SER A 134 9.50 7.16 -2.31
CA SER A 134 8.95 5.95 -2.95
C SER A 134 8.10 5.16 -1.98
N VAL A 135 7.17 4.37 -2.54
CA VAL A 135 6.25 3.53 -1.81
C VAL A 135 6.00 2.24 -2.58
N SER A 136 5.80 1.15 -1.85
CA SER A 136 5.34 -0.13 -2.38
C SER A 136 4.28 -0.71 -1.45
N TYR A 137 3.18 -1.19 -2.01
CA TYR A 137 2.08 -1.75 -1.26
C TYR A 137 1.93 -3.25 -1.54
N TYR A 138 1.66 -4.02 -0.50
CA TYR A 138 1.37 -5.46 -0.56
C TYR A 138 2.50 -6.34 -1.12
N ASN A 139 3.71 -5.81 -1.27
CA ASN A 139 4.88 -6.54 -1.73
C ASN A 139 5.85 -6.80 -0.57
N PRO A 140 6.04 -8.04 -0.14
CA PRO A 140 6.99 -8.34 0.94
C PRO A 140 8.45 -8.15 0.52
N SER A 141 8.74 -8.21 -0.80
CA SER A 141 10.06 -7.93 -1.35
C SER A 141 9.93 -7.06 -2.59
N ASP A 142 10.61 -5.91 -2.62
CA ASP A 142 10.55 -4.99 -3.75
C ASP A 142 11.90 -4.32 -4.02
N ILE A 143 12.08 -3.84 -5.26
CA ILE A 143 13.29 -3.15 -5.71
C ILE A 143 12.97 -1.68 -5.97
N PHE A 144 13.61 -0.81 -5.21
CA PHE A 144 13.49 0.64 -5.34
C PHE A 144 14.68 1.20 -6.14
N THR A 145 14.39 1.89 -7.25
CA THR A 145 15.41 2.61 -8.02
C THR A 145 15.46 4.06 -7.56
N LEU A 146 16.58 4.45 -6.98
CA LEU A 146 16.74 5.70 -6.22
C LEU A 146 18.03 6.42 -6.61
N PRO A 147 18.10 7.75 -6.52
CA PRO A 147 19.36 8.48 -6.51
C PRO A 147 20.34 7.95 -5.44
N PRO A 148 21.67 8.11 -5.61
CA PRO A 148 22.60 7.73 -4.57
C PRO A 148 22.37 8.57 -3.31
N GLY A 149 22.45 7.94 -2.13
CA GLY A 149 22.24 8.60 -0.85
C GLY A 149 21.84 7.67 0.26
N ARG A 150 21.59 8.26 1.44
CA ARG A 150 21.07 7.55 2.61
C ARG A 150 19.56 7.62 2.66
N TYR A 151 18.94 6.51 3.05
CA TYR A 151 17.48 6.37 3.12
C TYR A 151 17.06 5.66 4.39
N GLN A 152 15.84 5.95 4.83
CA GLN A 152 15.12 5.20 5.85
C GLN A 152 13.89 4.55 5.21
N ALA A 153 13.81 3.23 5.26
CA ALA A 153 12.59 2.50 4.96
C ALA A 153 11.74 2.36 6.22
N VAL A 154 10.45 2.60 6.10
CA VAL A 154 9.43 2.22 7.08
C VAL A 154 8.67 1.04 6.49
N LEU A 155 8.85 -0.12 7.11
CA LEU A 155 8.12 -1.34 6.79
C LEU A 155 6.89 -1.43 7.69
N THR A 156 5.73 -1.75 7.09
CA THR A 156 4.48 -1.97 7.83
C THR A 156 3.81 -3.27 7.40
N ILE A 157 3.36 -4.05 8.38
CA ILE A 157 2.51 -5.23 8.19
C ILE A 157 1.38 -5.17 9.23
N GLY A 158 0.14 -4.99 8.79
CA GLY A 158 -0.99 -4.80 9.68
C GLY A 158 -0.77 -3.62 10.63
N LYS A 159 -0.69 -3.89 11.93
CA LYS A 159 -0.43 -2.89 12.97
C LYS A 159 1.03 -2.85 13.44
N GLY A 160 1.88 -3.71 12.87
CA GLY A 160 3.32 -3.66 13.11
C GLY A 160 4.02 -2.66 12.21
N SER A 161 5.06 -2.01 12.73
CA SER A 161 5.91 -1.09 11.97
C SER A 161 7.35 -1.15 12.48
N VAL A 162 8.29 -1.10 11.55
CA VAL A 162 9.73 -1.03 11.86
C VAL A 162 10.43 -0.12 10.88
N LYS A 163 11.52 0.52 11.33
CA LYS A 163 12.37 1.39 10.53
C LYS A 163 13.70 0.72 10.25
N ALA A 164 14.22 0.88 9.04
CA ALA A 164 15.52 0.38 8.64
C ALA A 164 16.25 1.39 7.76
N GLU A 165 17.50 1.69 8.09
CA GLU A 165 18.34 2.59 7.27
C GLU A 165 19.14 1.78 6.27
N PHE A 166 19.38 2.37 5.09
CA PHE A 166 20.22 1.81 4.05
C PHE A 166 20.85 2.92 3.19
N GLU A 167 21.88 2.56 2.45
CA GLU A 167 22.57 3.44 1.51
C GLU A 167 22.41 2.92 0.09
N VAL A 168 22.19 3.82 -0.86
CA VAL A 168 22.14 3.53 -2.29
C VAL A 168 23.37 4.13 -2.95
N ARG A 169 24.08 3.34 -3.77
CA ARG A 169 25.22 3.76 -4.57
C ARG A 169 24.92 3.58 -6.05
N VAL A 170 25.56 4.41 -6.88
CA VAL A 170 25.35 4.38 -8.35
C VAL A 170 25.64 3.00 -8.90
N ALA A 171 24.71 2.49 -9.72
CA ALA A 171 24.77 1.20 -10.42
C ALA A 171 24.90 -0.04 -9.50
N GLU A 172 24.83 0.12 -8.18
CA GLU A 172 24.88 -0.98 -7.22
C GLU A 172 23.48 -1.38 -6.75
N THR A 173 23.32 -2.66 -6.38
CA THR A 173 22.13 -3.15 -5.69
C THR A 173 22.45 -3.38 -4.23
N THR A 174 21.83 -2.60 -3.35
CA THR A 174 21.83 -2.83 -1.90
C THR A 174 20.72 -3.81 -1.57
N GLU A 175 21.03 -4.99 -1.05
CA GLU A 175 20.04 -5.94 -0.55
C GLU A 175 19.93 -5.85 0.97
N LYS A 176 18.71 -5.74 1.49
CA LYS A 176 18.45 -5.69 2.93
C LYS A 176 17.20 -6.44 3.31
N SER A 177 17.37 -7.46 4.16
CA SER A 177 16.27 -8.07 4.89
C SER A 177 15.93 -7.20 6.12
N VAL A 178 14.66 -6.91 6.30
CA VAL A 178 14.16 -6.11 7.43
C VAL A 178 13.26 -6.99 8.28
N VAL A 179 13.72 -7.24 9.49
CA VAL A 179 12.98 -8.08 10.45
C VAL A 179 11.85 -7.26 11.06
N ILE A 180 10.63 -7.77 10.96
CA ILE A 180 9.45 -7.21 11.62
C ILE A 180 8.70 -8.33 12.34
N GLY A 181 8.69 -8.29 13.67
CA GLY A 181 7.94 -9.25 14.47
C GLY A 181 6.46 -8.91 14.46
N VAL A 182 5.68 -9.60 13.65
CA VAL A 182 4.21 -9.64 13.73
C VAL A 182 3.72 -11.07 13.69
N GLY A 183 2.54 -11.31 14.25
CA GLY A 183 1.82 -12.57 14.14
C GLY A 183 0.37 -12.33 13.77
N PHE A 184 -0.40 -13.39 13.70
CA PHE A 184 -1.76 -13.38 13.19
C PHE A 184 -2.73 -13.92 14.26
N ALA A 185 -3.90 -13.31 14.36
CA ALA A 185 -5.00 -13.81 15.17
C ALA A 185 -6.24 -13.97 14.29
N LYS A 186 -6.64 -15.23 14.04
CA LYS A 186 -7.90 -15.54 13.38
C LYS A 186 -8.98 -15.74 14.44
N LEU A 187 -9.92 -14.80 14.50
CA LEU A 187 -11.04 -14.82 15.42
C LEU A 187 -12.33 -15.16 14.68
N THR A 188 -13.11 -16.08 15.23
CA THR A 188 -14.37 -16.54 14.61
C THR A 188 -15.50 -16.50 15.62
N ALA A 189 -16.60 -15.82 15.30
CA ALA A 189 -17.80 -15.73 16.14
C ALA A 189 -18.73 -16.91 15.87
N VAL A 190 -19.05 -17.68 16.90
CA VAL A 190 -19.90 -18.87 16.80
C VAL A 190 -20.99 -18.87 17.87
N PRO A 191 -22.18 -19.47 17.58
CA PRO A 191 -23.25 -19.59 18.58
C PRO A 191 -22.92 -20.60 19.68
N GLU A 192 -22.18 -21.65 19.34
CA GLU A 192 -21.69 -22.69 20.25
C GLU A 192 -20.39 -23.28 19.69
N GLU A 193 -19.67 -24.02 20.51
CA GLU A 193 -18.41 -24.63 20.12
C GLU A 193 -18.61 -25.64 18.97
N GLY A 194 -17.83 -25.49 17.88
CA GLY A 194 -17.91 -26.35 16.69
C GLY A 194 -19.05 -25.99 15.70
N ALA A 195 -19.87 -25.00 16.02
CA ALA A 195 -20.92 -24.54 15.10
C ALA A 195 -20.37 -23.70 13.96
N ALA A 196 -21.18 -23.53 12.91
CA ALA A 196 -20.88 -22.60 11.83
C ALA A 196 -20.84 -21.15 12.37
N PRO A 197 -19.97 -20.30 11.81
CA PRO A 197 -19.94 -18.89 12.17
C PRO A 197 -21.30 -18.18 11.94
N TYR A 198 -21.51 -17.11 12.68
CA TYR A 198 -22.62 -16.19 12.38
C TYR A 198 -22.46 -15.55 10.99
N ASP A 199 -23.52 -14.99 10.44
CA ASP A 199 -23.48 -14.26 9.16
C ASP A 199 -22.77 -12.90 9.27
N SER A 200 -22.79 -12.30 10.47
CA SER A 200 -22.23 -10.96 10.72
C SER A 200 -21.82 -10.80 12.17
N ALA A 201 -20.67 -10.19 12.39
CA ALA A 201 -20.16 -9.81 13.71
C ALA A 201 -19.21 -8.64 13.61
N SER A 202 -19.02 -7.91 14.70
CA SER A 202 -18.03 -6.84 14.79
C SER A 202 -17.03 -7.14 15.90
N TRP A 203 -15.76 -6.87 15.61
CA TRP A 203 -14.64 -7.13 16.49
C TRP A 203 -13.90 -5.86 16.84
N TYR A 204 -13.51 -5.72 18.09
CA TYR A 204 -12.65 -4.65 18.59
C TYR A 204 -11.51 -5.29 19.36
N VAL A 205 -10.26 -5.08 18.94
CA VAL A 205 -9.06 -5.70 19.52
C VAL A 205 -8.29 -4.66 20.32
N TYR A 206 -8.06 -4.94 21.59
CA TYR A 206 -7.39 -4.07 22.54
C TYR A 206 -6.07 -4.73 23.00
N PRO A 207 -4.93 -4.02 22.97
CA PRO A 207 -3.72 -4.53 23.59
C PRO A 207 -3.90 -4.60 25.12
N VAL A 208 -3.33 -5.65 25.74
CA VAL A 208 -3.34 -5.86 27.20
C VAL A 208 -1.96 -5.52 27.75
N GLY A 209 -1.91 -4.56 28.67
CA GLY A 209 -0.68 -4.14 29.34
C GLY A 209 -0.07 -5.23 30.21
N THR A 210 1.12 -4.98 30.71
CA THR A 210 1.84 -5.89 31.64
C THR A 210 1.12 -6.04 32.99
N ASP A 211 0.27 -5.08 33.34
CA ASP A 211 -0.65 -5.07 34.49
C ASP A 211 -1.89 -5.95 34.26
N GLY A 212 -2.08 -6.49 33.07
CA GLY A 212 -3.25 -7.29 32.70
C GLY A 212 -4.47 -6.46 32.34
N ILE A 213 -4.33 -5.14 32.23
CA ILE A 213 -5.45 -4.24 31.92
C ILE A 213 -5.49 -3.96 30.41
N PRO A 214 -6.64 -4.18 29.74
CA PRO A 214 -6.81 -3.77 28.34
C PRO A 214 -6.72 -2.25 28.18
N ALA A 215 -6.08 -1.80 27.11
CA ALA A 215 -6.03 -0.38 26.77
C ALA A 215 -7.44 0.20 26.55
N GLU A 216 -7.60 1.49 26.79
CA GLU A 216 -8.88 2.19 26.55
C GLU A 216 -9.25 2.27 25.07
N GLN A 217 -8.23 2.32 24.19
CA GLN A 217 -8.40 2.39 22.74
C GLN A 217 -8.09 1.06 22.07
N HIS A 218 -8.95 0.63 21.16
CA HIS A 218 -8.68 -0.54 20.33
C HIS A 218 -7.56 -0.25 19.32
N ILE A 219 -6.70 -1.22 19.09
CA ILE A 219 -5.63 -1.16 18.07
C ILE A 219 -6.14 -1.59 16.69
N SER A 220 -7.16 -2.44 16.66
CA SER A 220 -7.75 -2.93 15.41
C SER A 220 -9.26 -3.15 15.55
N VAL A 221 -9.96 -3.08 14.43
CA VAL A 221 -11.41 -3.26 14.36
C VAL A 221 -11.76 -3.96 13.05
N SER A 222 -12.80 -4.79 13.10
CA SER A 222 -13.43 -5.39 11.92
C SER A 222 -14.95 -5.30 12.08
N TYR A 223 -15.64 -4.88 11.03
CA TYR A 223 -17.07 -4.72 11.01
C TYR A 223 -17.73 -5.72 10.07
N TYR A 224 -18.85 -6.30 10.50
CA TYR A 224 -19.68 -7.19 9.70
C TYR A 224 -19.03 -8.50 9.25
N ASN A 225 -17.84 -8.83 9.77
CA ASN A 225 -17.12 -10.08 9.47
C ASN A 225 -17.21 -11.04 10.67
N PRO A 226 -17.88 -12.17 10.54
CA PRO A 226 -17.95 -13.14 11.63
C PRO A 226 -16.63 -13.86 11.87
N SER A 227 -15.76 -13.92 10.84
CA SER A 227 -14.39 -14.47 10.95
C SER A 227 -13.41 -13.53 10.27
N ASP A 228 -12.38 -13.09 11.00
CA ASP A 228 -11.36 -12.18 10.45
C ASP A 228 -9.97 -12.50 10.99
N ILE A 229 -8.94 -12.06 10.24
CA ILE A 229 -7.52 -12.24 10.59
C ILE A 229 -6.93 -10.86 10.93
N PHE A 230 -6.47 -10.73 12.16
CA PHE A 230 -5.79 -9.54 12.66
C PHE A 230 -4.29 -9.74 12.64
N THR A 231 -3.55 -8.90 11.93
CA THR A 231 -2.09 -8.87 11.96
C THR A 231 -1.62 -7.86 12.99
N LEU A 232 -0.95 -8.36 14.04
CA LEU A 232 -0.64 -7.61 15.25
C LEU A 232 0.82 -7.82 15.68
N PRO A 233 1.45 -6.85 16.37
CA PRO A 233 2.67 -7.10 17.11
C PRO A 233 2.52 -8.27 18.10
N PRO A 234 3.62 -8.96 18.50
CA PRO A 234 3.53 -9.99 19.51
C PRO A 234 3.09 -9.40 20.85
N GLY A 235 2.22 -10.10 21.57
CA GLY A 235 1.69 -9.63 22.85
C GLY A 235 0.36 -10.25 23.23
N ARG A 236 -0.17 -9.79 24.37
CA ARG A 236 -1.49 -10.19 24.86
C ARG A 236 -2.54 -9.17 24.42
N TYR A 237 -3.69 -9.69 24.04
CA TYR A 237 -4.81 -8.90 23.54
C TYR A 237 -6.14 -9.36 24.12
N GLN A 238 -7.08 -8.44 24.21
CA GLN A 238 -8.49 -8.72 24.48
C GLN A 238 -9.30 -8.37 23.23
N ALA A 239 -10.06 -9.30 22.69
CA ALA A 239 -11.07 -9.03 21.68
C ALA A 239 -12.43 -8.88 22.33
N ALA A 240 -13.14 -7.80 21.98
CA ALA A 240 -14.57 -7.64 22.24
C ALA A 240 -15.33 -7.97 20.95
N LEU A 241 -16.19 -8.98 21.02
CA LEU A 241 -17.10 -9.40 19.96
C LEU A 241 -18.48 -8.79 20.22
N ALA A 242 -19.09 -8.22 19.17
CA ALA A 242 -20.43 -7.67 19.23
C ALA A 242 -21.31 -8.19 18.08
N ILE A 243 -22.51 -8.63 18.40
CA ILE A 243 -23.56 -9.01 17.45
C ILE A 243 -24.88 -8.38 17.91
N GLY A 244 -25.42 -7.43 17.15
CA GLY A 244 -26.58 -6.65 17.57
C GLY A 244 -26.34 -5.97 18.92
N LYS A 245 -27.13 -6.31 19.92
CA LYS A 245 -27.02 -5.80 21.32
C LYS A 245 -26.23 -6.76 22.24
N GLY A 246 -25.86 -7.93 21.75
CA GLY A 246 -25.03 -8.88 22.50
C GLY A 246 -23.56 -8.58 22.36
N SER A 247 -22.80 -8.74 23.44
CA SER A 247 -21.33 -8.63 23.41
C SER A 247 -20.69 -9.62 24.36
N THR A 248 -19.49 -10.06 24.00
CA THR A 248 -18.61 -10.88 24.85
C THR A 248 -17.16 -10.50 24.65
N LYS A 249 -16.30 -10.90 25.57
CA LYS A 249 -14.86 -10.61 25.51
C LYS A 249 -14.06 -11.90 25.63
N THR A 250 -12.92 -11.94 24.95
CA THR A 250 -11.97 -13.04 25.04
C THR A 250 -10.54 -12.53 24.99
N GLU A 251 -9.63 -13.21 25.69
CA GLU A 251 -8.20 -12.90 25.61
C GLU A 251 -7.48 -13.91 24.72
N PHE A 252 -6.42 -13.44 24.08
CA PHE A 252 -5.54 -14.27 23.27
C PHE A 252 -4.12 -13.68 23.25
N GLU A 253 -3.16 -14.51 22.84
CA GLU A 253 -1.76 -14.13 22.69
C GLU A 253 -1.38 -14.22 21.22
N VAL A 254 -0.59 -13.26 20.75
CA VAL A 254 0.00 -13.25 19.41
C VAL A 254 1.50 -13.46 19.54
N ARG A 255 2.05 -14.39 18.75
CA ARG A 255 3.48 -14.67 18.63
C ARG A 255 3.97 -14.40 17.23
N VAL A 256 5.26 -14.07 17.11
CA VAL A 256 5.88 -13.76 15.81
C VAL A 256 5.70 -14.91 14.82
N ALA A 257 5.26 -14.60 13.61
CA ALA A 257 5.02 -15.52 12.50
C ALA A 257 4.03 -16.68 12.78
N GLU A 258 3.38 -16.70 13.94
CA GLU A 258 2.37 -17.70 14.27
C GLU A 258 0.95 -17.18 14.02
N THR A 259 0.04 -18.10 13.71
CA THR A 259 -1.41 -17.83 13.66
C THR A 259 -2.08 -18.42 14.88
N THR A 260 -2.61 -17.55 15.75
CA THR A 260 -3.49 -17.94 16.84
C THR A 260 -4.91 -18.02 16.32
N GLU A 261 -5.53 -19.21 16.32
CA GLU A 261 -6.95 -19.38 15.95
C GLU A 261 -7.81 -19.48 17.20
N LYS A 262 -8.92 -18.72 17.23
CA LYS A 262 -9.86 -18.75 18.35
C LYS A 262 -11.31 -18.58 17.90
N SER A 263 -12.12 -19.57 18.20
CA SER A 263 -13.59 -19.46 18.14
C SER A 263 -14.10 -18.83 19.42
N VAL A 264 -14.95 -17.83 19.28
CA VAL A 264 -15.54 -17.07 20.40
C VAL A 264 -17.02 -17.28 20.42
N VAL A 265 -17.48 -17.95 21.47
CA VAL A 265 -18.91 -18.24 21.65
C VAL A 265 -19.62 -17.00 22.16
N ILE A 266 -20.70 -16.63 21.48
CA ILE A 266 -21.64 -15.61 21.95
C ILE A 266 -23.06 -16.10 21.77
N GLY A 267 -23.77 -16.30 22.88
CA GLY A 267 -25.18 -16.70 22.85
C GLY A 267 -26.09 -15.51 22.55
N VAL A 268 -26.40 -15.28 21.27
CA VAL A 268 -27.41 -14.29 20.88
C VAL A 268 -28.53 -14.98 20.11
N GLY A 269 -29.76 -14.56 20.37
CA GLY A 269 -30.95 -14.98 19.65
C GLY A 269 -31.42 -13.87 18.71
N PHE A 270 -32.12 -14.26 17.66
CA PHE A 270 -32.75 -13.33 16.71
C PHE A 270 -34.29 -13.41 16.86
N ALA A 271 -34.93 -12.27 17.03
CA ALA A 271 -36.38 -12.18 17.01
C ALA A 271 -36.83 -11.52 15.69
N LYS A 272 -37.63 -12.22 14.91
CA LYS A 272 -38.33 -11.66 13.75
C LYS A 272 -39.73 -11.25 14.20
N LEU A 273 -40.00 -9.96 14.20
CA LEU A 273 -41.32 -9.41 14.52
C LEU A 273 -42.01 -8.96 13.23
N THR A 274 -43.28 -9.29 13.10
CA THR A 274 -44.10 -8.92 11.93
C THR A 274 -45.40 -8.30 12.41
N ALA A 275 -45.71 -7.08 11.97
CA ALA A 275 -46.95 -6.44 12.26
C ALA A 275 -48.01 -6.92 11.29
N VAL A 276 -49.11 -7.46 11.82
CA VAL A 276 -50.27 -7.93 11.08
C VAL A 276 -51.55 -7.32 11.65
N PRO A 277 -52.63 -7.10 10.86
CA PRO A 277 -53.89 -6.60 11.36
C PRO A 277 -54.62 -7.62 12.28
N GLU A 278 -54.46 -8.91 11.99
CA GLU A 278 -54.99 -10.03 12.79
C GLU A 278 -54.15 -11.28 12.55
N GLU A 279 -54.27 -12.26 13.42
CA GLU A 279 -53.47 -13.52 13.31
C GLU A 279 -53.75 -14.23 12.00
N GLY A 280 -52.66 -14.56 11.25
CA GLY A 280 -52.76 -15.22 9.94
C GLY A 280 -52.96 -14.26 8.76
N ALA A 281 -53.13 -12.97 8.99
CA ALA A 281 -53.28 -12.00 7.92
C ALA A 281 -51.92 -11.60 7.30
N GLU A 282 -51.97 -11.03 6.09
CA GLU A 282 -50.82 -10.45 5.42
C GLU A 282 -50.22 -9.31 6.24
N PRO A 283 -48.88 -9.18 6.24
CA PRO A 283 -48.20 -8.08 6.91
C PRO A 283 -48.67 -6.71 6.41
N TYR A 284 -48.66 -5.71 7.31
CA TYR A 284 -48.87 -4.34 6.90
C TYR A 284 -47.86 -3.92 5.83
N LYS A 285 -48.34 -3.29 4.76
CA LYS A 285 -47.52 -2.77 3.66
C LYS A 285 -46.88 -1.40 3.96
N LYS A 286 -47.25 -0.79 5.08
CA LYS A 286 -46.72 0.50 5.56
C LYS A 286 -45.63 0.24 6.59
N SER A 287 -44.66 1.17 6.69
CA SER A 287 -43.64 1.14 7.73
C SER A 287 -44.27 1.19 9.12
N CYS A 288 -43.78 0.38 10.04
CA CYS A 288 -44.11 0.37 11.44
C CYS A 288 -42.79 0.44 12.26
N SER A 289 -42.88 1.06 13.44
CA SER A 289 -41.72 1.15 14.33
C SER A 289 -41.87 0.17 15.49
N TRP A 290 -40.77 -0.53 15.78
CA TRP A 290 -40.66 -1.45 16.90
C TRP A 290 -39.77 -0.88 17.98
N TYR A 291 -40.23 -0.97 19.24
CA TYR A 291 -39.44 -0.63 20.43
C TYR A 291 -39.32 -1.88 21.29
N ILE A 292 -38.10 -2.38 21.49
CA ILE A 292 -37.86 -3.62 22.25
C ILE A 292 -37.40 -3.28 23.65
N TYR A 293 -38.14 -3.76 24.62
CA TYR A 293 -37.85 -3.56 26.05
C TYR A 293 -37.54 -4.91 26.70
N PRO A 294 -36.48 -5.01 27.54
CA PRO A 294 -36.27 -6.18 28.38
C PRO A 294 -37.39 -6.32 29.40
N VAL A 295 -37.77 -7.56 29.69
CA VAL A 295 -38.67 -7.89 30.78
C VAL A 295 -37.83 -8.45 31.92
N GLY A 296 -37.92 -7.83 33.10
CA GLY A 296 -37.26 -8.31 34.31
C GLY A 296 -37.81 -9.63 34.81
N ALA A 297 -37.13 -10.29 35.73
CA ALA A 297 -37.59 -11.53 36.37
C ALA A 297 -38.89 -11.34 37.17
N ASP A 298 -39.21 -10.09 37.54
CA ASP A 298 -40.42 -9.66 38.18
C ASP A 298 -41.59 -9.40 37.20
N GLY A 299 -41.36 -9.61 35.89
CA GLY A 299 -42.32 -9.37 34.82
C GLY A 299 -42.48 -7.90 34.40
N ASN A 300 -41.72 -7.00 35.00
CA ASN A 300 -41.79 -5.57 34.66
C ASN A 300 -40.91 -5.24 33.42
N LEU A 301 -41.40 -4.31 32.59
CA LEU A 301 -40.60 -3.77 31.47
C LEU A 301 -39.52 -2.83 32.03
N ALA A 302 -38.34 -2.90 31.41
CA ALA A 302 -37.27 -1.93 31.66
C ALA A 302 -37.75 -0.52 31.26
N GLU A 303 -37.23 0.50 31.93
CA GLU A 303 -37.55 1.93 31.63
C GLU A 303 -37.04 2.36 30.24
N ARG A 304 -36.02 1.68 29.73
CA ARG A 304 -35.42 2.01 28.44
C ARG A 304 -35.47 0.81 27.48
N ASN A 305 -35.80 1.10 26.25
CA ASN A 305 -35.70 0.13 25.16
C ASN A 305 -34.22 -0.23 24.90
N ILE A 306 -33.96 -1.48 24.52
CA ILE A 306 -32.65 -1.98 24.12
C ILE A 306 -32.44 -1.88 22.61
N ASP A 307 -33.52 -1.84 21.84
CA ASP A 307 -33.46 -1.73 20.39
C ASP A 307 -34.67 -1.00 19.80
N VAL A 308 -34.47 -0.41 18.61
CA VAL A 308 -35.52 0.26 17.84
C VAL A 308 -35.36 -0.08 16.37
N SER A 309 -36.46 -0.45 15.70
CA SER A 309 -36.49 -0.63 14.24
C SER A 309 -37.59 0.26 13.66
N TYR A 310 -37.32 0.94 12.54
CA TYR A 310 -38.21 1.87 11.85
C TYR A 310 -38.73 1.30 10.53
#